data_5667a1bc961e150aebb3526b47489520
#
_entry.id   5667a1bc961e150aebb3526b47489520
#
_cell.length_a   1.000
_cell.length_b   1.000
_cell.length_c   1.000
_cell.angle_alpha   90.00
_cell.angle_beta   90.00
_cell.angle_gamma   90.00
#
_symmetry.space_group_name_H-M   'P 1'
#
loop_
_entity.id
_entity.type
_entity.pdbx_description
1 polymer ?
#
loop_
_entity_poly.entity_id
_entity_poly.type
_entity_poly.pdbx_seq_one_letter_code
_entity_poly.pdbx_strand_id
1 'polypeptide(L)'
;MVYPKASTDPDTQGVPPTPRFPVIEERVLDYWREDGTFQASVQEREAGAEGSNEFVFYDGPPFANGLPHYGHLLTGYVKDIVPRYRTMRGRRVERRFGWDTHGLPAELEAQRQLGLKTTQEITDLGIATFNDACRNSVLRYTSEWQEYVTRQARWVDFEHDYKTLDTDYMESVIWAFKQLYDKGLAYEGFRILPYCWNDQTPLSNHELRMDDDVYQTRQDPAITVGYRLETGELALIWTTTPWTLPSNMGVAVHPDVDYVVVQGDRDGGTDRYLLAQARLAAYTRELGDDAAERIVARFKGAELVGRHYTPPFSYYLGYAGAHQISAADFVTTEDGTGLVHMSPGFGEDDKVALDALGVETVVPVGSDGCFTYPVTDYAGMHVFDANPHVIDHLKARTRGQLSLIHISEPTRPY
;
A
#
# COMPACT_ATOMS: atom_id res chain seq x y z
N MET A 1 1.35 20.20 46.79
CA MET A 1 1.02 21.10 45.67
C MET A 1 0.03 22.15 46.19
N VAL A 2 0.41 23.41 46.28
CA VAL A 2 -0.48 24.51 46.69
C VAL A 2 -0.98 25.13 45.40
N TYR A 3 -2.21 24.82 45.01
CA TYR A 3 -2.84 25.52 43.88
C TYR A 3 -2.88 27.04 44.13
N PRO A 4 -2.66 27.87 43.12
CA PRO A 4 -2.81 29.29 43.28
C PRO A 4 -4.24 29.59 43.78
N LYS A 5 -4.33 30.26 44.92
CA LYS A 5 -5.62 30.69 45.47
C LYS A 5 -6.24 31.70 44.49
N ALA A 6 -7.52 31.61 44.31
CA ALA A 6 -8.26 32.68 43.62
C ALA A 6 -7.91 34.01 44.27
N SER A 7 -7.64 35.08 43.49
CA SER A 7 -7.34 36.40 44.02
C SER A 7 -8.47 36.81 44.99
N THR A 8 -8.08 37.37 46.13
CA THR A 8 -9.02 37.97 47.06
C THR A 8 -9.29 39.45 46.76
N ASP A 9 -8.71 39.96 45.67
CA ASP A 9 -8.93 41.31 45.18
C ASP A 9 -10.34 41.41 44.62
N PRO A 10 -11.22 42.28 45.15
CA PRO A 10 -12.58 42.45 44.67
C PRO A 10 -12.68 42.82 43.18
N ASP A 11 -11.65 43.53 42.66
CA ASP A 11 -11.62 43.99 41.26
C ASP A 11 -11.20 42.88 40.29
N THR A 12 -10.69 41.76 40.82
CA THR A 12 -10.27 40.59 40.03
C THR A 12 -11.10 39.31 40.33
N GLN A 13 -12.12 39.42 41.18
CA GLN A 13 -13.03 38.34 41.50
C GLN A 13 -14.12 38.18 40.44
N GLY A 14 -14.01 37.12 39.69
CA GLY A 14 -15.01 36.66 38.75
C GLY A 14 -14.48 36.39 37.36
N VAL A 15 -15.12 35.49 36.67
CA VAL A 15 -14.88 35.28 35.23
C VAL A 15 -15.55 36.46 34.50
N PRO A 16 -14.83 37.21 33.69
CA PRO A 16 -15.46 38.31 32.92
C PRO A 16 -16.59 37.75 32.04
N PRO A 17 -17.66 38.55 31.78
CA PRO A 17 -18.77 38.11 30.96
C PRO A 17 -18.37 37.60 29.56
N THR A 18 -17.23 38.04 29.08
CA THR A 18 -16.62 37.64 27.82
C THR A 18 -15.17 37.24 28.09
N PRO A 19 -14.90 35.98 28.46
CA PRO A 19 -13.54 35.53 28.74
C PRO A 19 -12.70 35.54 27.46
N ARG A 20 -11.49 36.08 27.54
CA ARG A 20 -10.48 36.01 26.47
C ARG A 20 -9.63 34.73 26.68
N PHE A 21 -10.09 33.63 26.13
CA PHE A 21 -9.46 32.32 26.32
C PHE A 21 -7.95 32.33 25.98
N PRO A 22 -7.48 32.90 24.86
CA PRO A 22 -6.04 32.92 24.57
C PRO A 22 -5.20 33.54 25.72
N VAL A 23 -5.66 34.64 26.31
CA VAL A 23 -4.95 35.29 27.42
C VAL A 23 -4.95 34.45 28.70
N ILE A 24 -6.04 33.75 28.96
CA ILE A 24 -6.13 32.83 30.10
C ILE A 24 -5.18 31.65 29.90
N GLU A 25 -5.15 31.08 28.72
CA GLU A 25 -4.32 29.95 28.35
C GLU A 25 -2.83 30.28 28.44
N GLU A 26 -2.41 31.40 27.87
CA GLU A 26 -1.02 31.90 27.94
C GLU A 26 -0.57 32.07 29.39
N ARG A 27 -1.39 32.69 30.25
CA ARG A 27 -1.07 32.85 31.67
C ARG A 27 -0.95 31.48 32.38
N VAL A 28 -1.74 30.48 32.02
CA VAL A 28 -1.66 29.12 32.57
C VAL A 28 -0.38 28.43 32.13
N LEU A 29 -0.01 28.59 30.86
CA LEU A 29 1.25 28.04 30.32
C LEU A 29 2.47 28.68 31.01
N ASP A 30 2.46 29.99 31.22
CA ASP A 30 3.50 30.68 31.99
C ASP A 30 3.62 30.16 33.40
N TYR A 31 2.49 30.02 34.11
CA TYR A 31 2.47 29.43 35.44
C TYR A 31 3.04 27.99 35.45
N TRP A 32 2.64 27.14 34.53
CA TRP A 32 3.17 25.76 34.47
C TRP A 32 4.67 25.72 34.22
N ARG A 33 5.18 26.63 33.41
CA ARG A 33 6.62 26.75 33.13
C ARG A 33 7.40 27.18 34.39
N GLU A 34 6.92 28.22 35.07
CA GLU A 34 7.58 28.76 36.27
C GLU A 34 7.51 27.81 37.46
N ASP A 35 6.39 27.12 37.66
CA ASP A 35 6.14 26.17 38.74
C ASP A 35 6.77 24.78 38.44
N GLY A 36 7.18 24.50 37.23
CA GLY A 36 7.64 23.17 36.82
C GLY A 36 6.57 22.08 36.94
N THR A 37 5.30 22.47 36.74
CA THR A 37 4.13 21.60 37.02
C THR A 37 4.21 20.26 36.31
N PHE A 38 4.66 20.22 35.04
CA PHE A 38 4.79 18.96 34.32
C PHE A 38 5.85 18.06 34.96
N GLN A 39 7.03 18.58 35.22
CA GLN A 39 8.14 17.84 35.82
C GLN A 39 7.75 17.32 37.24
N ALA A 40 7.10 18.16 38.05
CA ALA A 40 6.56 17.75 39.32
C ALA A 40 5.54 16.61 39.18
N SER A 41 4.71 16.64 38.15
CA SER A 41 3.72 15.58 37.90
C SER A 41 4.35 14.20 37.66
N VAL A 42 5.59 14.15 37.18
CA VAL A 42 6.37 12.91 37.01
C VAL A 42 7.13 12.57 38.27
N GLN A 43 7.88 13.53 38.84
CA GLN A 43 8.82 13.32 39.94
C GLN A 43 8.14 12.97 41.26
N GLU A 44 6.96 13.51 41.54
CA GLU A 44 6.18 13.23 42.76
C GLU A 44 5.53 11.83 42.78
N ARG A 45 5.69 11.06 41.72
CA ARG A 45 5.16 9.69 41.59
C ARG A 45 6.30 8.70 41.48
N GLU A 46 6.40 7.84 42.49
CA GLU A 46 7.39 6.77 42.46
C GLU A 46 7.09 5.76 41.35
N ALA A 47 8.13 5.24 40.73
CA ALA A 47 8.01 4.18 39.71
C ALA A 47 7.45 2.87 40.28
N GLY A 48 7.64 2.64 41.59
CA GLY A 48 7.38 1.37 42.26
C GLY A 48 8.44 0.31 41.99
N ALA A 49 8.35 -0.81 42.66
CA ALA A 49 9.27 -1.93 42.44
C ALA A 49 9.16 -2.42 41.00
N GLU A 50 10.31 -2.49 40.31
CA GLU A 50 10.39 -2.92 38.89
C GLU A 50 9.44 -2.16 37.94
N GLY A 51 9.17 -0.88 38.23
CA GLY A 51 8.28 -0.06 37.39
C GLY A 51 6.78 -0.37 37.56
N SER A 52 6.38 -1.03 38.64
CA SER A 52 4.97 -1.46 38.86
C SER A 52 3.95 -0.33 38.89
N ASN A 53 4.39 0.91 39.16
CA ASN A 53 3.56 2.10 39.13
C ASN A 53 3.78 2.97 37.87
N GLU A 54 4.61 2.55 36.94
CA GLU A 54 4.81 3.24 35.69
C GLU A 54 3.70 2.93 34.69
N PHE A 55 3.37 3.91 33.87
CA PHE A 55 2.62 3.73 32.65
C PHE A 55 3.52 4.17 31.49
N VAL A 56 4.08 3.19 30.79
CA VAL A 56 4.94 3.43 29.65
C VAL A 56 4.09 3.97 28.49
N PHE A 57 4.47 5.13 27.99
CA PHE A 57 3.82 5.79 26.87
C PHE A 57 4.86 6.16 25.81
N TYR A 58 4.70 5.58 24.62
CA TYR A 58 5.51 5.94 23.46
C TYR A 58 4.74 6.90 22.56
N ASP A 59 5.42 7.94 22.11
CA ASP A 59 4.90 8.85 21.11
C ASP A 59 5.21 8.33 19.70
N GLY A 60 4.26 8.40 18.76
CA GLY A 60 4.54 8.24 17.35
C GLY A 60 5.17 9.53 16.83
N PRO A 61 6.46 9.53 16.45
CA PRO A 61 7.17 10.74 16.14
C PRO A 61 6.72 11.39 14.84
N PRO A 62 6.51 12.71 14.77
CA PRO A 62 6.29 13.41 13.52
C PRO A 62 7.59 13.70 12.78
N PHE A 63 7.49 13.96 11.47
CA PHE A 63 8.55 14.60 10.70
C PHE A 63 8.58 16.12 10.97
N ALA A 64 9.76 16.68 11.18
CA ALA A 64 9.94 18.12 11.35
C ALA A 64 10.45 18.82 10.07
N ASN A 65 10.23 18.24 8.91
CA ASN A 65 10.53 18.81 7.60
C ASN A 65 9.41 19.74 7.08
N GLY A 66 8.26 19.76 7.76
CA GLY A 66 7.11 20.63 7.49
C GLY A 66 6.51 21.20 8.77
N LEU A 67 5.68 22.25 8.62
CA LEU A 67 4.94 22.86 9.73
C LEU A 67 3.78 21.95 10.17
N PRO A 68 3.38 21.99 11.47
CA PRO A 68 2.23 21.24 11.95
C PRO A 68 0.91 21.74 11.31
N HIS A 69 -0.03 20.82 11.14
CA HIS A 69 -1.36 21.07 10.59
C HIS A 69 -2.46 20.51 11.51
N TYR A 70 -3.74 20.70 11.15
CA TYR A 70 -4.88 20.28 11.98
C TYR A 70 -4.92 18.79 12.34
N GLY A 71 -4.44 17.90 11.46
CA GLY A 71 -4.30 16.48 11.78
C GLY A 71 -3.36 16.23 12.96
N HIS A 72 -2.27 16.98 13.03
CA HIS A 72 -1.34 16.92 14.16
C HIS A 72 -1.96 17.49 15.46
N LEU A 73 -2.83 18.51 15.36
CA LEU A 73 -3.58 19.04 16.49
C LEU A 73 -4.45 17.95 17.13
N LEU A 74 -5.26 17.25 16.34
CA LEU A 74 -6.12 16.18 16.81
C LEU A 74 -5.31 15.06 17.47
N THR A 75 -4.26 14.59 16.78
CA THR A 75 -3.37 13.56 17.29
C THR A 75 -2.68 14.00 18.60
N GLY A 76 -2.25 15.26 18.67
CA GLY A 76 -1.64 15.86 19.86
C GLY A 76 -2.55 15.80 21.08
N TYR A 77 -3.84 16.10 20.93
CA TYR A 77 -4.81 15.98 22.03
C TYR A 77 -4.98 14.53 22.50
N VAL A 78 -5.12 13.58 21.60
CA VAL A 78 -5.24 12.16 21.97
C VAL A 78 -4.00 11.69 22.72
N LYS A 79 -2.82 12.08 22.26
CA LYS A 79 -1.53 11.77 22.88
C LYS A 79 -1.34 12.42 24.27
N ASP A 80 -2.04 13.51 24.58
CA ASP A 80 -2.01 14.13 25.91
C ASP A 80 -3.07 13.57 26.87
N ILE A 81 -4.26 13.27 26.38
CA ILE A 81 -5.38 12.80 27.22
C ILE A 81 -5.01 11.51 27.97
N VAL A 82 -4.47 10.52 27.29
CA VAL A 82 -4.17 9.22 27.90
C VAL A 82 -3.10 9.32 28.99
N PRO A 83 -1.91 9.92 28.75
CA PRO A 83 -0.90 10.12 29.77
C PRO A 83 -1.39 11.00 30.92
N ARG A 84 -2.13 12.06 30.64
CA ARG A 84 -2.69 12.96 31.66
C ARG A 84 -3.68 12.23 32.56
N TYR A 85 -4.59 11.44 31.98
CA TYR A 85 -5.50 10.58 32.73
C TYR A 85 -4.75 9.60 33.64
N ARG A 86 -3.71 8.92 33.13
CA ARG A 86 -2.91 7.99 33.92
C ARG A 86 -2.16 8.68 35.05
N THR A 87 -1.65 9.89 34.82
CA THR A 87 -1.05 10.73 35.86
C THR A 87 -2.06 11.10 36.96
N MET A 88 -3.29 11.48 36.58
CA MET A 88 -4.37 11.76 37.53
C MET A 88 -4.77 10.52 38.35
N ARG A 89 -4.58 9.32 37.79
CA ARG A 89 -4.78 8.03 38.47
C ARG A 89 -3.60 7.60 39.34
N GLY A 90 -2.60 8.48 39.55
CA GLY A 90 -1.46 8.24 40.40
C GLY A 90 -0.29 7.51 39.74
N ARG A 91 -0.35 7.24 38.43
CA ARG A 91 0.76 6.60 37.73
C ARG A 91 1.89 7.57 37.45
N ARG A 92 3.12 7.10 37.49
CA ARG A 92 4.27 7.78 36.91
C ARG A 92 4.22 7.61 35.41
N VAL A 93 4.21 8.72 34.68
CA VAL A 93 4.15 8.71 33.21
C VAL A 93 5.19 9.65 32.64
N GLU A 94 6.32 9.10 32.22
CA GLU A 94 7.30 9.83 31.42
C GLU A 94 6.78 9.99 30.00
N ARG A 95 7.02 11.18 29.40
CA ARG A 95 6.53 11.54 28.07
C ARG A 95 7.66 12.22 27.33
N ARG A 96 8.37 11.47 26.50
CA ARG A 96 9.42 12.02 25.64
C ARG A 96 8.85 12.36 24.28
N PHE A 97 9.22 13.51 23.76
CA PHE A 97 8.93 13.82 22.36
C PHE A 97 9.86 13.00 21.45
N GLY A 98 9.42 12.72 20.24
CA GLY A 98 10.22 11.99 19.26
C GLY A 98 10.15 12.66 17.90
N TRP A 99 11.19 12.44 17.09
CA TRP A 99 11.30 12.94 15.73
C TRP A 99 11.51 11.78 14.76
N ASP A 100 10.63 11.66 13.78
CA ASP A 100 10.84 10.77 12.64
C ASP A 100 11.80 11.47 11.65
N THR A 101 12.86 10.75 11.27
CA THR A 101 13.95 11.33 10.50
C THR A 101 14.37 10.47 9.31
N HIS A 102 13.58 9.45 8.99
CA HIS A 102 13.87 8.49 7.94
C HIS A 102 12.71 8.33 6.95
N GLY A 103 13.03 7.76 5.79
CA GLY A 103 12.08 7.33 4.80
C GLY A 103 11.73 8.39 3.76
N LEU A 104 10.80 8.04 2.89
CA LEU A 104 10.46 8.79 1.69
C LEU A 104 10.14 10.27 1.92
N PRO A 105 9.39 10.69 2.97
CA PRO A 105 9.12 12.12 3.19
C PRO A 105 10.37 12.95 3.43
N ALA A 106 11.39 12.41 4.11
CA ALA A 106 12.66 13.09 4.33
C ALA A 106 13.46 13.20 3.01
N GLU A 107 13.47 12.15 2.22
CA GLU A 107 14.16 12.08 0.93
C GLU A 107 13.53 13.01 -0.10
N LEU A 108 12.21 13.01 -0.24
CA LEU A 108 11.49 13.88 -1.19
C LEU A 108 11.74 15.36 -0.91
N GLU A 109 11.77 15.78 0.37
CA GLU A 109 12.10 17.16 0.71
C GLU A 109 13.55 17.51 0.35
N ALA A 110 14.51 16.61 0.59
CA ALA A 110 15.89 16.78 0.18
C ALA A 110 16.04 16.85 -1.35
N GLN A 111 15.36 15.97 -2.09
CA GLN A 111 15.30 15.99 -3.56
C GLN A 111 14.77 17.32 -4.07
N ARG A 112 13.65 17.79 -3.49
CA ARG A 112 13.04 19.08 -3.86
C ARG A 112 14.00 20.25 -3.65
N GLN A 113 14.73 20.28 -2.53
CA GLN A 113 15.71 21.33 -2.21
C GLN A 113 16.92 21.31 -3.15
N LEU A 114 17.36 20.12 -3.54
CA LEU A 114 18.50 19.92 -4.43
C LEU A 114 18.11 19.96 -5.92
N GLY A 115 16.81 20.00 -6.25
CA GLY A 115 16.31 20.01 -7.63
C GLY A 115 16.48 18.67 -8.35
N LEU A 116 16.61 17.56 -7.60
CA LEU A 116 16.72 16.20 -8.14
C LEU A 116 15.35 15.61 -8.45
N LYS A 117 15.27 14.76 -9.47
CA LYS A 117 14.01 14.17 -9.94
C LYS A 117 14.02 12.65 -10.00
N THR A 118 15.21 12.04 -10.06
CA THR A 118 15.36 10.60 -10.26
C THR A 118 16.35 10.01 -9.27
N THR A 119 16.20 8.72 -9.00
CA THR A 119 17.15 7.94 -8.18
C THR A 119 18.56 7.94 -8.78
N GLN A 120 18.67 7.97 -10.12
CA GLN A 120 19.97 8.05 -10.79
C GLN A 120 20.69 9.36 -10.47
N GLU A 121 19.98 10.50 -10.48
CA GLU A 121 20.58 11.80 -10.12
C GLU A 121 21.06 11.83 -8.66
N ILE A 122 20.37 11.13 -7.73
CA ILE A 122 20.82 10.95 -6.34
C ILE A 122 22.13 10.17 -6.30
N THR A 123 22.21 9.08 -7.06
CA THR A 123 23.42 8.24 -7.14
C THR A 123 24.59 9.01 -7.72
N ASP A 124 24.36 9.80 -8.77
CA ASP A 124 25.35 10.64 -9.42
C ASP A 124 25.87 11.77 -8.52
N LEU A 125 24.97 12.37 -7.70
CA LEU A 125 25.34 13.35 -6.66
C LEU A 125 26.23 12.73 -5.57
N GLY A 126 26.03 11.47 -5.28
CA GLY A 126 26.69 10.70 -4.23
C GLY A 126 25.83 10.59 -2.96
N ILE A 127 25.69 9.34 -2.50
CA ILE A 127 24.80 8.99 -1.36
C ILE A 127 25.15 9.75 -0.08
N ALA A 128 26.44 9.96 0.22
CA ALA A 128 26.86 10.71 1.40
C ALA A 128 26.35 12.14 1.38
N THR A 129 26.49 12.83 0.25
CA THR A 129 26.03 14.21 0.06
C THR A 129 24.51 14.30 0.18
N PHE A 130 23.79 13.35 -0.38
CA PHE A 130 22.33 13.30 -0.29
C PHE A 130 21.87 13.03 1.16
N ASN A 131 22.49 12.09 1.86
CA ASN A 131 22.17 11.80 3.26
C ASN A 131 22.45 13.01 4.17
N ASP A 132 23.49 13.79 3.92
CA ASP A 132 23.76 15.01 4.67
C ASP A 132 22.68 16.09 4.41
N ALA A 133 22.18 16.20 3.18
CA ALA A 133 21.06 17.07 2.88
C ALA A 133 19.78 16.63 3.59
N CYS A 134 19.46 15.33 3.60
CA CYS A 134 18.33 14.77 4.36
C CYS A 134 18.46 15.10 5.86
N ARG A 135 19.62 14.82 6.45
CA ARG A 135 19.89 15.08 7.89
C ARG A 135 19.73 16.56 8.26
N ASN A 136 20.15 17.46 7.39
CA ASN A 136 20.04 18.90 7.61
C ASN A 136 18.61 19.41 7.44
N SER A 137 17.79 18.77 6.58
CA SER A 137 16.43 19.22 6.29
C SER A 137 15.40 18.69 7.29
N VAL A 138 15.59 17.47 7.79
CA VAL A 138 14.55 16.74 8.54
C VAL A 138 14.26 17.32 9.93
N LEU A 139 15.18 18.09 10.51
CA LEU A 139 15.00 18.77 11.81
C LEU A 139 14.75 20.29 11.68
N ARG A 140 14.43 20.76 10.50
CA ARG A 140 14.34 22.20 10.18
C ARG A 140 13.33 22.97 11.04
N TYR A 141 12.19 22.36 11.35
CA TYR A 141 11.06 23.01 12.01
C TYR A 141 10.85 22.53 13.47
N THR A 142 11.87 21.99 14.10
CA THR A 142 11.76 21.47 15.47
C THR A 142 11.34 22.54 16.49
N SER A 143 11.82 23.79 16.32
CA SER A 143 11.44 24.92 17.20
C SER A 143 9.98 25.30 17.05
N GLU A 144 9.48 25.40 15.83
CA GLU A 144 8.08 25.71 15.53
C GLU A 144 7.15 24.59 16.04
N TRP A 145 7.58 23.36 15.91
CA TRP A 145 6.86 22.21 16.49
C TRP A 145 6.79 22.28 18.01
N GLN A 146 7.89 22.60 18.68
CA GLN A 146 7.92 22.75 20.13
C GLN A 146 6.99 23.88 20.58
N GLU A 147 7.02 25.03 19.91
CA GLU A 147 6.11 26.16 20.17
C GLU A 147 4.64 25.74 20.01
N TYR A 148 4.32 25.09 18.90
CA TYR A 148 2.98 24.61 18.59
C TYR A 148 2.45 23.61 19.62
N VAL A 149 3.24 22.61 20.00
CA VAL A 149 2.85 21.59 20.96
C VAL A 149 2.72 22.18 22.37
N THR A 150 3.60 23.12 22.73
CA THR A 150 3.51 23.87 24.01
C THR A 150 2.25 24.72 24.04
N ARG A 151 1.90 25.38 22.92
CA ARG A 151 0.68 26.19 22.82
C ARG A 151 -0.59 25.35 22.92
N GLN A 152 -0.55 24.08 22.50
CA GLN A 152 -1.63 23.10 22.74
C GLN A 152 -1.79 22.69 24.20
N ALA A 153 -0.91 23.18 25.10
CA ALA A 153 -0.85 22.78 26.52
C ALA A 153 -0.53 21.28 26.72
N ARG A 154 0.09 20.64 25.73
CA ARG A 154 0.52 19.25 25.84
C ARG A 154 1.73 19.14 26.73
N TRP A 155 1.68 18.21 27.71
CA TRP A 155 2.79 17.91 28.61
C TRP A 155 3.70 16.84 27.98
N VAL A 156 4.86 17.25 27.52
CA VAL A 156 5.86 16.36 26.90
C VAL A 156 7.26 16.97 27.07
N ASP A 157 8.25 16.11 27.23
CA ASP A 157 9.65 16.48 27.41
C ASP A 157 10.33 16.60 26.03
N PHE A 158 10.77 17.82 25.70
CA PHE A 158 11.55 18.14 24.51
C PHE A 158 13.06 18.20 24.79
N GLU A 159 13.48 18.25 26.06
CA GLU A 159 14.89 18.33 26.42
C GLU A 159 15.58 16.98 26.30
N HIS A 160 14.83 15.90 26.61
CA HIS A 160 15.28 14.52 26.47
C HIS A 160 14.52 13.82 25.33
N ASP A 161 14.31 14.53 24.23
CA ASP A 161 13.69 13.96 23.02
C ASP A 161 14.52 12.80 22.44
N TYR A 162 13.93 12.03 21.55
CA TYR A 162 14.67 11.05 20.75
C TYR A 162 14.49 11.33 19.26
N LYS A 163 15.48 10.96 18.48
CA LYS A 163 15.44 11.04 17.03
C LYS A 163 15.69 9.66 16.46
N THR A 164 14.92 9.25 15.49
CA THR A 164 15.13 7.92 14.87
C THR A 164 16.49 7.82 14.18
N LEU A 165 17.19 8.94 13.91
CA LEU A 165 18.57 8.99 13.39
C LEU A 165 19.64 8.82 14.50
N ASP A 166 19.26 8.85 15.79
CA ASP A 166 20.23 8.67 16.87
C ASP A 166 20.79 7.24 16.86
N THR A 167 22.09 7.09 17.09
CA THR A 167 22.76 5.80 17.02
C THR A 167 22.15 4.79 17.99
N ASP A 168 21.84 5.22 19.23
CA ASP A 168 21.25 4.38 20.25
C ASP A 168 19.85 3.87 19.87
N TYR A 169 19.08 4.72 19.16
CA TYR A 169 17.79 4.33 18.61
C TYR A 169 17.95 3.27 17.52
N MET A 170 18.84 3.52 16.55
CA MET A 170 19.11 2.58 15.46
C MET A 170 19.64 1.24 15.98
N GLU A 171 20.55 1.26 16.98
CA GLU A 171 21.05 0.04 17.61
C GLU A 171 19.92 -0.77 18.27
N SER A 172 18.99 -0.09 18.96
CA SER A 172 17.84 -0.72 19.60
C SER A 172 16.90 -1.38 18.56
N VAL A 173 16.68 -0.74 17.43
CA VAL A 173 15.87 -1.30 16.33
C VAL A 173 16.53 -2.54 15.72
N ILE A 174 17.85 -2.48 15.47
CA ILE A 174 18.61 -3.61 14.93
C ILE A 174 18.62 -4.77 15.93
N TRP A 175 18.77 -4.47 17.21
CA TRP A 175 18.71 -5.48 18.27
C TRP A 175 17.33 -6.17 18.31
N ALA A 176 16.24 -5.41 18.23
CA ALA A 176 14.88 -5.95 18.19
C ALA A 176 14.66 -6.85 16.97
N PHE A 177 15.12 -6.40 15.79
CA PHE A 177 15.08 -7.22 14.58
C PHE A 177 15.85 -8.55 14.76
N LYS A 178 17.06 -8.47 15.34
CA LYS A 178 17.86 -9.67 15.61
C LYS A 178 17.12 -10.66 16.53
N GLN A 179 16.40 -10.17 17.55
CA GLN A 179 15.61 -11.04 18.42
C GLN A 179 14.48 -11.76 17.66
N LEU A 180 13.87 -11.12 16.68
CA LEU A 180 12.86 -11.72 15.80
C LEU A 180 13.48 -12.74 14.84
N TYR A 181 14.62 -12.39 14.25
CA TYR A 181 15.36 -13.28 13.35
C TYR A 181 15.83 -14.56 14.05
N ASP A 182 16.44 -14.44 15.24
CA ASP A 182 16.92 -15.58 16.02
C ASP A 182 15.77 -16.54 16.43
N LYS A 183 14.54 -16.03 16.53
CA LYS A 183 13.33 -16.82 16.80
C LYS A 183 12.68 -17.40 15.54
N GLY A 184 13.23 -17.15 14.37
CA GLY A 184 12.65 -17.58 13.08
C GLY A 184 11.37 -16.85 12.69
N LEU A 185 11.08 -15.70 13.32
CA LEU A 185 9.90 -14.88 13.05
C LEU A 185 10.13 -13.84 11.93
N ALA A 186 11.39 -13.55 11.61
CA ALA A 186 11.78 -12.74 10.46
C ALA A 186 12.35 -13.65 9.38
N TYR A 187 11.83 -13.53 8.16
CA TYR A 187 12.23 -14.33 7.01
C TYR A 187 12.14 -13.50 5.73
N GLU A 188 12.88 -13.90 4.71
CA GLU A 188 12.80 -13.30 3.39
C GLU A 188 11.59 -13.85 2.61
N GLY A 189 10.81 -12.97 1.98
CA GLY A 189 9.64 -13.37 1.21
C GLY A 189 9.07 -12.22 0.38
N PHE A 190 8.19 -12.56 -0.56
CA PHE A 190 7.49 -11.58 -1.38
C PHE A 190 6.17 -11.17 -0.72
N ARG A 191 5.88 -9.87 -0.79
CA ARG A 191 4.58 -9.30 -0.45
C ARG A 191 4.13 -8.37 -1.57
N ILE A 192 2.87 -8.48 -1.96
CA ILE A 192 2.30 -7.60 -2.99
C ILE A 192 1.83 -6.32 -2.30
N LEU A 193 2.36 -5.21 -2.75
CA LEU A 193 2.06 -3.86 -2.26
C LEU A 193 1.96 -2.90 -3.44
N PRO A 194 1.20 -1.80 -3.33
CA PRO A 194 1.32 -0.68 -4.24
C PRO A 194 2.78 -0.21 -4.30
N TYR A 195 3.25 0.14 -5.50
CA TYR A 195 4.65 0.43 -5.75
C TYR A 195 4.81 1.66 -6.64
N CYS A 196 5.61 2.62 -6.20
CA CYS A 196 5.98 3.76 -7.00
C CYS A 196 7.22 3.42 -7.85
N TRP A 197 7.06 3.31 -9.15
CA TRP A 197 8.18 3.04 -10.06
C TRP A 197 9.10 4.25 -10.25
N ASN A 198 8.59 5.49 -10.03
CA ASN A 198 9.39 6.70 -10.12
C ASN A 198 10.36 6.82 -8.93
N ASP A 199 9.86 6.62 -7.71
CA ASP A 199 10.65 6.69 -6.48
C ASP A 199 11.27 5.34 -6.10
N GLN A 200 10.94 4.28 -6.84
CA GLN A 200 11.42 2.92 -6.69
C GLN A 200 11.24 2.35 -5.27
N THR A 201 10.04 2.57 -4.70
CA THR A 201 9.71 2.16 -3.34
C THR A 201 8.27 1.66 -3.22
N PRO A 202 8.00 0.70 -2.33
CA PRO A 202 6.62 0.33 -1.99
C PRO A 202 5.93 1.47 -1.23
N LEU A 203 4.62 1.61 -1.46
CA LEU A 203 3.77 2.63 -0.84
C LEU A 203 2.87 2.02 0.23
N SER A 204 2.72 2.73 1.35
CA SER A 204 1.74 2.39 2.38
C SER A 204 0.32 2.82 1.97
N ASN A 205 -0.70 2.20 2.58
CA ASN A 205 -2.08 2.65 2.42
C ASN A 205 -2.31 4.10 2.86
N HIS A 206 -1.45 4.63 3.72
CA HIS A 206 -1.52 6.01 4.18
C HIS A 206 -1.10 6.98 3.07
N GLU A 207 0.01 6.72 2.41
CA GLU A 207 0.51 7.52 1.29
C GLU A 207 -0.48 7.56 0.12
N LEU A 208 -1.23 6.48 -0.10
CA LEU A 208 -2.28 6.42 -1.12
C LEU A 208 -3.57 7.20 -0.79
N ARG A 209 -3.69 7.76 0.42
CA ARG A 209 -4.90 8.46 0.89
C ARG A 209 -4.66 9.91 1.32
N MET A 210 -3.41 10.34 1.36
CA MET A 210 -3.03 11.63 1.97
C MET A 210 -3.33 12.84 1.08
N ASP A 211 -3.19 12.69 -0.24
CA ASP A 211 -3.34 13.80 -1.19
C ASP A 211 -4.49 13.54 -2.17
N ASP A 212 -5.25 14.58 -2.49
CA ASP A 212 -6.37 14.51 -3.43
C ASP A 212 -5.91 14.16 -4.86
N ASP A 213 -4.64 14.40 -5.21
CA ASP A 213 -4.06 14.18 -6.52
C ASP A 213 -3.30 12.84 -6.69
N VAL A 214 -3.34 11.96 -5.68
CA VAL A 214 -2.68 10.64 -5.72
C VAL A 214 -3.25 9.76 -6.83
N TYR A 215 -4.56 9.84 -7.06
CA TYR A 215 -5.25 9.07 -8.09
C TYR A 215 -5.52 9.93 -9.31
N GLN A 216 -4.99 9.50 -10.46
CA GLN A 216 -5.24 10.14 -11.74
C GLN A 216 -6.02 9.22 -12.67
N THR A 217 -6.90 9.79 -13.50
CA THR A 217 -7.62 9.03 -14.50
C THR A 217 -6.74 8.79 -15.71
N ARG A 218 -6.56 7.51 -16.07
CA ARG A 218 -5.84 7.08 -17.27
C ARG A 218 -6.73 6.16 -18.10
N GLN A 219 -6.62 6.28 -19.42
CA GLN A 219 -7.25 5.38 -20.35
C GLN A 219 -6.34 4.19 -20.65
N ASP A 220 -6.74 3.00 -20.22
CA ASP A 220 -6.02 1.75 -20.47
C ASP A 220 -6.86 0.75 -21.27
N PRO A 221 -6.23 -0.06 -22.13
CA PRO A 221 -6.95 -1.06 -22.88
C PRO A 221 -7.38 -2.23 -21.99
N ALA A 222 -8.63 -2.70 -22.20
CA ALA A 222 -9.07 -3.99 -21.67
C ALA A 222 -9.21 -4.98 -22.83
N ILE A 223 -8.75 -6.22 -22.60
CA ILE A 223 -8.78 -7.25 -23.64
C ILE A 223 -9.33 -8.57 -23.09
N THR A 224 -9.95 -9.35 -23.98
CA THR A 224 -10.30 -10.75 -23.73
C THR A 224 -9.45 -11.66 -24.61
N VAL A 225 -8.76 -12.61 -23.98
CA VAL A 225 -7.85 -13.56 -24.65
C VAL A 225 -8.33 -14.99 -24.38
N GLY A 226 -8.34 -15.84 -25.39
CA GLY A 226 -8.65 -17.26 -25.24
C GLY A 226 -7.40 -18.08 -24.88
N TYR A 227 -7.44 -18.79 -23.76
CA TYR A 227 -6.41 -19.77 -23.37
C TYR A 227 -6.85 -21.16 -23.73
N ARG A 228 -6.05 -21.88 -24.51
CA ARG A 228 -6.43 -23.24 -24.96
C ARG A 228 -6.23 -24.24 -23.86
N LEU A 229 -7.35 -24.85 -23.43
CA LEU A 229 -7.35 -25.95 -22.48
C LEU A 229 -6.84 -27.24 -23.15
N GLU A 230 -6.32 -28.16 -22.36
CA GLU A 230 -5.92 -29.50 -22.81
C GLU A 230 -7.07 -30.31 -23.44
N THR A 231 -8.30 -29.99 -23.05
CA THR A 231 -9.55 -30.54 -23.61
C THR A 231 -9.99 -29.88 -24.92
N GLY A 232 -9.26 -28.84 -25.36
CA GLY A 232 -9.40 -28.19 -26.67
C GLY A 232 -10.28 -26.93 -26.68
N GLU A 233 -10.97 -26.60 -25.60
CA GLU A 233 -11.73 -25.35 -25.48
C GLU A 233 -10.78 -24.15 -25.31
N LEU A 234 -11.28 -22.95 -25.67
CA LEU A 234 -10.65 -21.68 -25.37
C LEU A 234 -11.33 -21.07 -24.13
N ALA A 235 -10.64 -21.09 -22.99
CA ALA A 235 -11.06 -20.36 -21.80
C ALA A 235 -10.89 -18.86 -22.04
N LEU A 236 -11.97 -18.11 -22.00
CA LEU A 236 -11.95 -16.67 -22.24
C LEU A 236 -11.51 -15.95 -20.97
N ILE A 237 -10.40 -15.24 -21.05
CA ILE A 237 -9.79 -14.50 -19.97
C ILE A 237 -9.85 -13.02 -20.28
N TRP A 238 -10.43 -12.24 -19.38
CA TRP A 238 -10.49 -10.79 -19.49
C TRP A 238 -9.47 -10.14 -18.54
N THR A 239 -8.78 -9.11 -19.04
CA THR A 239 -7.86 -8.30 -18.22
C THR A 239 -7.85 -6.84 -18.68
N THR A 240 -7.65 -5.95 -17.72
CA THR A 240 -7.40 -4.51 -17.94
C THR A 240 -5.93 -4.15 -17.86
N THR A 241 -5.06 -5.13 -17.59
CA THR A 241 -3.61 -4.99 -17.48
C THR A 241 -2.91 -5.97 -18.43
N PRO A 242 -2.96 -5.73 -19.77
CA PRO A 242 -2.36 -6.66 -20.74
C PRO A 242 -0.88 -6.95 -20.47
N TRP A 243 -0.16 -6.01 -19.88
CA TRP A 243 1.25 -6.14 -19.53
C TRP A 243 1.53 -7.25 -18.50
N THR A 244 0.52 -7.74 -17.74
CA THR A 244 0.73 -8.86 -16.81
C THR A 244 0.64 -10.23 -17.49
N LEU A 245 0.09 -10.32 -18.72
CA LEU A 245 -0.06 -11.59 -19.44
C LEU A 245 1.23 -12.35 -19.70
N PRO A 246 2.39 -11.69 -19.97
CA PRO A 246 3.67 -12.40 -20.09
C PRO A 246 4.08 -13.19 -18.84
N SER A 247 3.58 -12.82 -17.66
CA SER A 247 3.83 -13.51 -16.39
C SER A 247 2.61 -14.27 -15.86
N ASN A 248 1.73 -14.72 -16.75
CA ASN A 248 0.63 -15.60 -16.38
C ASN A 248 1.13 -16.90 -15.77
N MET A 249 0.63 -17.25 -14.58
CA MET A 249 0.97 -18.46 -13.86
C MET A 249 -0.24 -19.33 -13.52
N GLY A 250 -1.46 -18.79 -13.59
CA GLY A 250 -2.68 -19.50 -13.29
C GLY A 250 -3.93 -18.83 -13.84
N VAL A 251 -5.06 -19.52 -13.74
CA VAL A 251 -6.40 -19.02 -14.00
C VAL A 251 -7.29 -19.39 -12.83
N ALA A 252 -8.04 -18.42 -12.30
CA ALA A 252 -8.99 -18.63 -11.22
C ALA A 252 -10.44 -18.72 -11.75
N VAL A 253 -11.23 -19.59 -11.12
CA VAL A 253 -12.69 -19.71 -11.28
C VAL A 253 -13.36 -19.72 -9.92
N HIS A 254 -14.59 -19.23 -9.82
CA HIS A 254 -15.38 -19.40 -8.60
C HIS A 254 -16.02 -20.79 -8.57
N PRO A 255 -15.84 -21.60 -7.53
CA PRO A 255 -16.28 -23.01 -7.50
C PRO A 255 -17.79 -23.19 -7.73
N ASP A 256 -18.62 -22.27 -7.25
CA ASP A 256 -20.09 -22.35 -7.30
C ASP A 256 -20.72 -21.71 -8.54
N VAL A 257 -19.94 -20.98 -9.35
CA VAL A 257 -20.43 -20.32 -10.56
C VAL A 257 -20.65 -21.37 -11.67
N ASP A 258 -21.71 -21.14 -12.46
CA ASP A 258 -22.00 -21.94 -13.65
C ASP A 258 -21.22 -21.43 -14.85
N TYR A 259 -20.48 -22.32 -15.50
CA TYR A 259 -19.71 -22.06 -16.71
C TYR A 259 -20.29 -22.84 -17.89
N VAL A 260 -20.20 -22.25 -19.06
CA VAL A 260 -20.71 -22.84 -20.32
C VAL A 260 -19.63 -22.89 -21.37
N VAL A 261 -19.68 -23.92 -22.19
CA VAL A 261 -18.91 -24.01 -23.42
C VAL A 261 -19.84 -23.74 -24.60
N VAL A 262 -19.50 -22.72 -25.38
CA VAL A 262 -20.26 -22.29 -26.54
C VAL A 262 -19.50 -22.65 -27.80
N GLN A 263 -20.18 -23.30 -28.76
CA GLN A 263 -19.64 -23.56 -30.10
C GLN A 263 -19.54 -22.26 -30.88
N GLY A 264 -18.35 -21.92 -31.40
CA GLY A 264 -18.17 -20.77 -32.28
C GLY A 264 -18.80 -21.01 -33.65
N ASP A 265 -19.22 -19.92 -34.27
CA ASP A 265 -19.90 -19.95 -35.62
C ASP A 265 -19.18 -19.05 -36.65
N ARG A 266 -18.02 -18.51 -36.36
CA ARG A 266 -17.29 -17.67 -37.29
C ARG A 266 -16.53 -18.51 -38.32
N ASP A 267 -16.88 -18.36 -39.59
CA ASP A 267 -16.17 -18.86 -40.79
C ASP A 267 -15.96 -20.40 -40.82
N GLY A 268 -16.92 -21.19 -40.28
CA GLY A 268 -16.82 -22.65 -40.26
C GLY A 268 -15.79 -23.17 -39.23
N GLY A 269 -15.37 -22.33 -38.28
CA GLY A 269 -14.45 -22.68 -37.20
C GLY A 269 -15.06 -23.68 -36.22
N THR A 270 -14.21 -24.60 -35.72
CA THR A 270 -14.59 -25.63 -34.74
C THR A 270 -14.27 -25.19 -33.32
N ASP A 271 -13.90 -23.93 -33.09
CA ASP A 271 -13.49 -23.45 -31.77
C ASP A 271 -14.69 -23.41 -30.80
N ARG A 272 -14.40 -23.81 -29.53
CA ARG A 272 -15.35 -23.80 -28.43
C ARG A 272 -14.85 -22.86 -27.34
N TYR A 273 -15.72 -22.02 -26.84
CA TYR A 273 -15.38 -20.95 -25.92
C TYR A 273 -15.98 -21.20 -24.54
N LEU A 274 -15.14 -21.21 -23.50
CA LEU A 274 -15.53 -21.40 -22.10
C LEU A 274 -15.59 -20.03 -21.40
N LEU A 275 -16.74 -19.72 -20.79
CA LEU A 275 -16.95 -18.51 -19.96
C LEU A 275 -18.07 -18.76 -18.94
N ALA A 276 -18.21 -17.87 -17.93
CA ALA A 276 -19.33 -17.96 -17.00
C ALA A 276 -20.66 -17.74 -17.72
N GLN A 277 -21.66 -18.55 -17.42
CA GLN A 277 -22.98 -18.48 -18.06
C GLN A 277 -23.62 -17.08 -17.87
N ALA A 278 -23.46 -16.47 -16.71
CA ALA A 278 -23.96 -15.15 -16.40
C ALA A 278 -23.36 -14.05 -17.30
N ARG A 279 -22.19 -14.29 -17.89
CA ARG A 279 -21.49 -13.33 -18.76
C ARG A 279 -21.79 -13.52 -20.25
N LEU A 280 -22.50 -14.56 -20.62
CA LEU A 280 -22.76 -14.89 -22.03
C LEU A 280 -23.42 -13.70 -22.80
N ALA A 281 -24.38 -13.03 -22.18
CA ALA A 281 -25.06 -11.89 -22.78
C ALA A 281 -24.14 -10.68 -23.07
N ALA A 282 -23.04 -10.54 -22.33
CA ALA A 282 -22.07 -9.48 -22.55
C ALA A 282 -21.15 -9.73 -23.75
N TYR A 283 -21.15 -10.95 -24.29
CA TYR A 283 -20.31 -11.40 -25.42
C TYR A 283 -21.11 -11.71 -26.68
N THR A 284 -22.34 -11.23 -26.79
CA THR A 284 -23.18 -11.46 -28.01
C THR A 284 -22.58 -10.87 -29.28
N ARG A 285 -21.84 -9.78 -29.19
CA ARG A 285 -21.14 -9.20 -30.33
C ARG A 285 -20.08 -10.15 -30.91
N GLU A 286 -19.39 -10.88 -30.04
CA GLU A 286 -18.29 -11.77 -30.41
C GLU A 286 -18.76 -13.20 -30.70
N LEU A 287 -19.73 -13.68 -29.91
CA LEU A 287 -20.24 -15.05 -29.99
C LEU A 287 -21.54 -15.20 -30.78
N GLY A 288 -22.21 -14.07 -31.11
CA GLY A 288 -23.52 -14.07 -31.80
C GLY A 288 -24.69 -14.05 -30.80
N ASP A 289 -25.84 -13.51 -31.26
CA ASP A 289 -27.08 -13.41 -30.46
C ASP A 289 -27.66 -14.80 -30.10
N ASP A 290 -27.35 -15.80 -30.89
CA ASP A 290 -27.76 -17.20 -30.74
C ASP A 290 -26.78 -18.04 -29.88
N ALA A 291 -25.81 -17.42 -29.25
CA ALA A 291 -24.77 -18.10 -28.44
C ALA A 291 -25.37 -19.03 -27.39
N ALA A 292 -26.50 -18.68 -26.77
CA ALA A 292 -27.19 -19.48 -25.78
C ALA A 292 -27.73 -20.82 -26.35
N GLU A 293 -28.08 -20.85 -27.63
CA GLU A 293 -28.59 -22.05 -28.36
C GLU A 293 -27.43 -23.00 -28.74
N ARG A 294 -26.20 -22.44 -28.81
CA ARG A 294 -24.98 -23.16 -29.18
C ARG A 294 -24.15 -23.64 -27.97
N ILE A 295 -24.75 -23.69 -26.77
CA ILE A 295 -24.09 -24.24 -25.59
C ILE A 295 -23.99 -25.75 -25.76
N VAL A 296 -22.76 -26.28 -25.75
CA VAL A 296 -22.47 -27.73 -25.92
C VAL A 296 -22.09 -28.44 -24.62
N ALA A 297 -21.67 -27.67 -23.59
CA ALA A 297 -21.37 -28.23 -22.28
C ALA A 297 -21.61 -27.20 -21.17
N ARG A 298 -21.82 -27.70 -19.94
CA ARG A 298 -22.02 -26.92 -18.73
C ARG A 298 -21.19 -27.52 -17.60
N PHE A 299 -20.61 -26.68 -16.75
CA PHE A 299 -19.77 -27.07 -15.62
C PHE A 299 -20.03 -26.16 -14.43
N LYS A 300 -19.93 -26.67 -13.22
CA LYS A 300 -19.62 -25.85 -12.07
C LYS A 300 -18.13 -25.48 -12.10
N GLY A 301 -17.76 -24.32 -11.53
CA GLY A 301 -16.34 -23.95 -11.48
C GLY A 301 -15.47 -25.01 -10.80
N ALA A 302 -16.00 -25.67 -9.77
CA ALA A 302 -15.32 -26.79 -9.11
C ALA A 302 -14.91 -27.92 -10.06
N GLU A 303 -15.66 -28.18 -11.15
CA GLU A 303 -15.38 -29.23 -12.15
C GLU A 303 -14.29 -28.83 -13.17
N LEU A 304 -13.94 -27.53 -13.18
CA LEU A 304 -12.87 -26.98 -14.03
C LEU A 304 -11.51 -26.99 -13.33
N VAL A 305 -11.49 -27.09 -12.00
CA VAL A 305 -10.26 -27.06 -11.21
C VAL A 305 -9.33 -28.20 -11.60
N GLY A 306 -8.04 -27.89 -11.74
CA GLY A 306 -7.00 -28.83 -12.13
C GLY A 306 -6.83 -29.01 -13.65
N ARG A 307 -7.70 -28.44 -14.50
CA ARG A 307 -7.50 -28.48 -15.95
C ARG A 307 -6.34 -27.62 -16.35
N HIS A 308 -5.46 -28.14 -17.19
CA HIS A 308 -4.31 -27.41 -17.70
C HIS A 308 -4.64 -26.64 -18.98
N TYR A 309 -3.89 -25.58 -19.21
CA TYR A 309 -4.00 -24.75 -20.41
C TYR A 309 -2.63 -24.32 -20.93
N THR A 310 -2.59 -23.92 -22.18
CA THR A 310 -1.41 -23.31 -22.78
C THR A 310 -1.49 -21.78 -22.58
N PRO A 311 -0.52 -21.17 -21.86
CA PRO A 311 -0.52 -19.72 -21.65
C PRO A 311 -0.23 -18.96 -22.96
N PRO A 312 -0.63 -17.67 -23.06
CA PRO A 312 -0.39 -16.88 -24.26
C PRO A 312 1.10 -16.60 -24.52
N PHE A 313 1.92 -16.64 -23.48
CA PHE A 313 3.38 -16.47 -23.56
C PHE A 313 4.09 -17.65 -22.91
N SER A 314 5.27 -17.99 -23.44
CA SER A 314 6.00 -19.21 -23.06
C SER A 314 7.12 -19.00 -22.04
N TYR A 315 7.29 -17.76 -21.50
CA TYR A 315 8.42 -17.42 -20.65
C TYR A 315 8.54 -18.27 -19.38
N TYR A 316 7.40 -18.72 -18.86
CA TYR A 316 7.31 -19.48 -17.61
C TYR A 316 6.76 -20.89 -17.80
N LEU A 317 6.84 -21.44 -19.01
CA LEU A 317 6.47 -22.85 -19.24
C LEU A 317 7.35 -23.79 -18.44
N GLY A 318 6.73 -24.80 -17.83
CA GLY A 318 7.41 -25.83 -17.04
C GLY A 318 7.60 -25.50 -15.57
N TYR A 319 7.10 -24.39 -15.08
CA TYR A 319 7.07 -24.09 -13.65
C TYR A 319 6.09 -25.05 -12.95
N ALA A 320 6.52 -25.60 -11.82
CA ALA A 320 5.73 -26.57 -11.05
C ALA A 320 4.42 -25.93 -10.54
N GLY A 321 3.30 -26.63 -10.71
CA GLY A 321 1.98 -26.16 -10.29
C GLY A 321 1.36 -25.05 -11.14
N ALA A 322 2.10 -24.48 -12.09
CA ALA A 322 1.62 -23.38 -12.94
C ALA A 322 0.71 -23.85 -14.08
N HIS A 323 0.03 -22.91 -14.72
CA HIS A 323 -0.79 -23.06 -15.92
C HIS A 323 -1.94 -24.06 -15.78
N GLN A 324 -2.59 -24.06 -14.62
CA GLN A 324 -3.82 -24.80 -14.35
C GLN A 324 -4.92 -23.87 -13.83
N ILE A 325 -6.16 -24.32 -13.91
CA ILE A 325 -7.33 -23.65 -13.34
C ILE A 325 -7.40 -24.00 -11.84
N SER A 326 -7.59 -23.00 -10.99
CA SER A 326 -7.79 -23.13 -9.55
C SER A 326 -9.09 -22.49 -9.08
N ALA A 327 -9.60 -22.94 -7.93
CA ALA A 327 -10.74 -22.31 -7.27
C ALA A 327 -10.29 -21.07 -6.50
N ALA A 328 -11.08 -19.98 -6.59
CA ALA A 328 -10.86 -18.77 -5.80
C ALA A 328 -12.17 -18.02 -5.58
N ASP A 329 -12.44 -17.64 -4.32
CA ASP A 329 -13.69 -16.99 -3.93
C ASP A 329 -13.78 -15.52 -4.39
N PHE A 330 -12.65 -14.90 -4.75
CA PHE A 330 -12.61 -13.52 -5.25
C PHE A 330 -13.13 -13.37 -6.70
N VAL A 331 -13.30 -14.47 -7.44
CA VAL A 331 -13.81 -14.41 -8.81
C VAL A 331 -15.29 -14.05 -8.81
N THR A 332 -15.63 -12.99 -9.52
CA THR A 332 -17.01 -12.51 -9.68
C THR A 332 -17.51 -12.66 -11.11
N THR A 333 -18.81 -12.47 -11.31
CA THR A 333 -19.45 -12.42 -12.63
C THR A 333 -20.05 -11.06 -12.94
N GLU A 334 -19.64 -10.01 -12.21
CA GLU A 334 -20.08 -8.64 -12.46
C GLU A 334 -19.44 -8.06 -13.71
N ASP A 335 -18.14 -8.32 -13.89
CA ASP A 335 -17.34 -7.91 -15.05
C ASP A 335 -16.60 -9.10 -15.68
N GLY A 336 -16.01 -8.86 -16.87
CA GLY A 336 -15.17 -9.81 -17.56
C GLY A 336 -15.90 -11.07 -18.02
N THR A 337 -15.25 -12.22 -17.88
CA THR A 337 -15.72 -13.53 -18.38
C THR A 337 -16.08 -14.51 -17.26
N GLY A 338 -15.82 -14.17 -16.00
CA GLY A 338 -15.90 -15.09 -14.85
C GLY A 338 -14.70 -16.02 -14.72
N LEU A 339 -13.65 -15.84 -15.52
CA LEU A 339 -12.35 -16.48 -15.36
C LEU A 339 -11.30 -15.37 -15.23
N VAL A 340 -10.43 -15.47 -14.22
CA VAL A 340 -9.44 -14.44 -13.90
C VAL A 340 -8.04 -14.95 -14.17
N HIS A 341 -7.28 -14.20 -14.96
CA HIS A 341 -5.84 -14.36 -15.13
C HIS A 341 -5.12 -14.07 -13.82
N MET A 342 -4.19 -14.92 -13.43
CA MET A 342 -3.38 -14.72 -12.22
C MET A 342 -1.90 -14.57 -12.55
N SER A 343 -1.30 -13.54 -11.93
CA SER A 343 0.13 -13.26 -11.96
C SER A 343 0.62 -12.93 -10.55
N PRO A 344 1.37 -13.85 -9.88
CA PRO A 344 1.62 -13.78 -8.44
C PRO A 344 2.51 -12.59 -8.02
N GLY A 345 3.20 -11.98 -8.96
CA GLY A 345 4.02 -10.79 -8.69
C GLY A 345 3.24 -9.47 -8.65
N PHE A 346 1.96 -9.45 -9.09
CA PHE A 346 1.21 -8.21 -9.33
C PHE A 346 -0.20 -8.18 -8.74
N GLY A 347 -0.68 -9.29 -8.18
CA GLY A 347 -1.97 -9.41 -7.48
C GLY A 347 -1.83 -10.06 -6.12
N GLU A 348 -2.38 -9.45 -5.06
CA GLU A 348 -2.34 -10.03 -3.70
C GLU A 348 -3.15 -11.33 -3.65
N ASP A 349 -4.37 -11.32 -4.17
CA ASP A 349 -5.23 -12.51 -4.24
C ASP A 349 -4.63 -13.59 -5.14
N ASP A 350 -4.00 -13.19 -6.26
CA ASP A 350 -3.31 -14.09 -7.18
C ASP A 350 -2.17 -14.83 -6.46
N LYS A 351 -1.39 -14.06 -5.67
CA LYS A 351 -0.28 -14.64 -4.91
C LYS A 351 -0.78 -15.65 -3.88
N VAL A 352 -1.81 -15.31 -3.10
CA VAL A 352 -2.39 -16.21 -2.10
C VAL A 352 -2.89 -17.51 -2.75
N ALA A 353 -3.61 -17.40 -3.86
CA ALA A 353 -4.14 -18.56 -4.58
C ALA A 353 -3.03 -19.44 -5.17
N LEU A 354 -1.99 -18.85 -5.73
CA LEU A 354 -0.88 -19.57 -6.36
C LEU A 354 0.13 -20.12 -5.35
N ASP A 355 0.37 -19.44 -4.23
CA ASP A 355 1.18 -19.97 -3.11
C ASP A 355 0.55 -21.26 -2.53
N ALA A 356 -0.79 -21.32 -2.45
CA ALA A 356 -1.50 -22.54 -2.00
C ALA A 356 -1.29 -23.75 -2.93
N LEU A 357 -0.93 -23.50 -4.19
CA LEU A 357 -0.58 -24.52 -5.20
C LEU A 357 0.94 -24.78 -5.26
N GLY A 358 1.73 -24.08 -4.45
CA GLY A 358 3.19 -24.16 -4.48
C GLY A 358 3.83 -23.56 -5.72
N VAL A 359 3.14 -22.63 -6.39
CA VAL A 359 3.66 -21.92 -7.57
C VAL A 359 4.61 -20.81 -7.14
N GLU A 360 5.81 -20.80 -7.70
CA GLU A 360 6.83 -19.79 -7.42
C GLU A 360 6.37 -18.39 -7.87
N THR A 361 6.60 -17.38 -7.01
CA THR A 361 6.33 -15.99 -7.37
C THR A 361 7.37 -15.48 -8.36
N VAL A 362 6.90 -15.04 -9.53
CA VAL A 362 7.74 -14.47 -10.60
C VAL A 362 7.47 -12.98 -10.75
N VAL A 363 8.54 -12.18 -10.88
CA VAL A 363 8.46 -10.72 -11.02
C VAL A 363 9.40 -10.28 -12.15
N PRO A 364 8.92 -10.26 -13.42
CA PRO A 364 9.74 -9.88 -14.57
C PRO A 364 9.80 -8.35 -14.80
N VAL A 365 9.52 -7.56 -13.78
CA VAL A 365 9.53 -6.09 -13.86
C VAL A 365 10.52 -5.57 -12.83
N GLY A 366 11.43 -4.70 -13.28
CA GLY A 366 12.43 -4.06 -12.43
C GLY A 366 11.86 -2.95 -11.57
N SER A 367 12.70 -2.39 -10.71
CA SER A 367 12.33 -1.31 -9.78
C SER A 367 11.84 -0.04 -10.49
N ASP A 368 12.27 0.19 -11.72
CA ASP A 368 11.89 1.30 -12.60
C ASP A 368 10.58 1.07 -13.39
N GLY A 369 9.87 -0.05 -13.14
CA GLY A 369 8.66 -0.42 -13.86
C GLY A 369 8.90 -0.96 -15.25
N CYS A 370 10.16 -1.26 -15.64
CA CYS A 370 10.50 -1.80 -16.95
C CYS A 370 10.64 -3.32 -16.94
N PHE A 371 10.25 -3.97 -18.05
CA PHE A 371 10.43 -5.40 -18.19
C PHE A 371 11.91 -5.82 -18.17
N THR A 372 12.17 -6.96 -17.54
CA THR A 372 13.48 -7.61 -17.43
C THR A 372 13.41 -9.05 -17.94
N TYR A 373 14.52 -9.78 -17.84
CA TYR A 373 14.56 -11.22 -18.08
C TYR A 373 13.56 -11.95 -17.14
N PRO A 374 12.81 -12.98 -17.61
CA PRO A 374 12.93 -13.64 -18.92
C PRO A 374 12.03 -13.04 -20.03
N VAL A 375 11.30 -11.94 -19.78
CA VAL A 375 10.37 -11.33 -20.74
C VAL A 375 11.15 -10.48 -21.76
N THR A 376 11.96 -11.15 -22.56
CA THR A 376 12.92 -10.52 -23.48
C THR A 376 12.31 -9.72 -24.61
N ASP A 377 11.10 -10.07 -25.06
CA ASP A 377 10.42 -9.35 -26.16
C ASP A 377 10.06 -7.90 -25.81
N TYR A 378 9.96 -7.59 -24.50
CA TYR A 378 9.64 -6.26 -23.97
C TYR A 378 10.72 -5.71 -23.04
N ALA A 379 11.90 -6.34 -22.95
CA ALA A 379 12.97 -5.95 -22.04
C ALA A 379 13.36 -4.48 -22.20
N GLY A 380 13.45 -3.74 -21.08
CA GLY A 380 13.72 -2.30 -21.03
C GLY A 380 12.52 -1.41 -21.36
N MET A 381 11.36 -1.97 -21.69
CA MET A 381 10.13 -1.21 -21.97
C MET A 381 9.32 -1.06 -20.68
N HIS A 382 8.87 0.15 -20.38
CA HIS A 382 7.98 0.39 -19.24
C HIS A 382 6.64 -0.36 -19.44
N VAL A 383 6.09 -0.93 -18.37
CA VAL A 383 4.89 -1.80 -18.44
C VAL A 383 3.70 -1.14 -19.14
N PHE A 384 3.50 0.15 -18.96
CA PHE A 384 2.40 0.87 -19.62
C PHE A 384 2.63 1.01 -21.12
N ASP A 385 3.86 1.26 -21.56
CA ASP A 385 4.22 1.36 -22.96
C ASP A 385 4.22 0.00 -23.65
N ALA A 386 4.37 -1.08 -22.89
CA ALA A 386 4.29 -2.44 -23.40
C ALA A 386 2.87 -2.89 -23.76
N ASN A 387 1.82 -2.30 -23.19
CA ASN A 387 0.44 -2.70 -23.46
C ASN A 387 0.09 -2.83 -24.96
N PRO A 388 0.32 -1.80 -25.81
CA PRO A 388 0.06 -1.92 -27.24
C PRO A 388 0.84 -3.05 -27.89
N HIS A 389 2.11 -3.24 -27.53
CA HIS A 389 3.00 -4.26 -28.08
C HIS A 389 2.55 -5.68 -27.70
N VAL A 390 2.13 -5.89 -26.45
CA VAL A 390 1.54 -7.15 -25.98
C VAL A 390 0.28 -7.47 -26.77
N ILE A 391 -0.60 -6.48 -26.97
CA ILE A 391 -1.84 -6.62 -27.74
C ILE A 391 -1.54 -6.97 -29.21
N ASP A 392 -0.61 -6.27 -29.85
CA ASP A 392 -0.27 -6.52 -31.24
C ASP A 392 0.42 -7.88 -31.44
N HIS A 393 1.23 -8.30 -30.46
CA HIS A 393 1.83 -9.64 -30.47
C HIS A 393 0.74 -10.73 -30.35
N LEU A 394 -0.24 -10.56 -29.47
CA LEU A 394 -1.39 -11.47 -29.37
C LEU A 394 -2.20 -11.50 -30.67
N LYS A 395 -2.50 -10.34 -31.29
CA LYS A 395 -3.18 -10.27 -32.59
C LYS A 395 -2.41 -10.97 -33.70
N ALA A 396 -1.09 -10.83 -33.75
CA ALA A 396 -0.26 -11.47 -34.76
C ALA A 396 -0.25 -12.99 -34.65
N ARG A 397 -0.23 -13.52 -33.41
CA ARG A 397 -0.31 -14.97 -33.13
C ARG A 397 -1.68 -15.56 -33.48
N THR A 398 -2.73 -14.75 -33.41
CA THR A 398 -4.13 -15.18 -33.57
C THR A 398 -4.66 -15.10 -34.97
N ARG A 399 -3.83 -14.83 -35.97
CA ARG A 399 -4.25 -14.89 -37.40
C ARG A 399 -4.75 -16.28 -37.75
N GLY A 400 -5.97 -16.60 -37.29
CA GLY A 400 -6.72 -17.80 -37.58
C GLY A 400 -7.14 -18.70 -36.45
N GLN A 401 -6.72 -18.49 -35.19
CA GLN A 401 -7.02 -19.45 -34.11
C GLN A 401 -7.27 -18.90 -32.70
N LEU A 402 -7.07 -17.61 -32.46
CA LEU A 402 -7.41 -16.98 -31.19
C LEU A 402 -8.12 -15.67 -31.52
N SER A 403 -9.38 -15.54 -31.16
CA SER A 403 -10.02 -14.26 -31.24
C SER A 403 -9.61 -13.41 -30.07
N LEU A 404 -8.94 -12.32 -30.36
CA LEU A 404 -8.94 -11.15 -29.51
C LEU A 404 -10.37 -10.65 -29.56
N ILE A 405 -11.17 -10.99 -28.54
CA ILE A 405 -12.62 -10.92 -28.69
C ILE A 405 -13.12 -9.51 -28.44
N HIS A 406 -12.44 -8.76 -27.57
CA HIS A 406 -12.87 -7.40 -27.25
C HIS A 406 -11.70 -6.53 -26.81
N ILE A 407 -11.59 -5.32 -27.36
CA ILE A 407 -10.78 -4.22 -26.81
C ILE A 407 -11.77 -3.16 -26.37
N SER A 408 -11.90 -2.94 -25.08
CA SER A 408 -12.57 -1.78 -24.51
C SER A 408 -11.51 -0.86 -23.89
N GLU A 409 -11.84 0.41 -23.80
CA GLU A 409 -10.98 1.42 -23.18
C GLU A 409 -11.68 1.93 -21.90
N PRO A 410 -11.60 1.20 -20.77
CA PRO A 410 -12.12 1.70 -19.52
C PRO A 410 -11.24 2.83 -18.98
N THR A 411 -11.87 3.86 -18.45
CA THR A 411 -11.19 4.84 -17.60
C THR A 411 -11.06 4.25 -16.19
N ARG A 412 -9.84 4.16 -15.68
CA ARG A 412 -9.57 3.77 -14.27
C ARG A 412 -8.82 4.88 -13.55
N PRO A 413 -9.12 5.15 -12.26
CA PRO A 413 -8.23 5.91 -11.41
C PRO A 413 -6.96 5.09 -11.11
N TYR A 414 -5.81 5.70 -11.24
CA TYR A 414 -4.50 5.19 -10.82
C TYR A 414 -3.93 6.04 -9.71
#